data_aff0c4966a85ef2f787fa15d9317b78d
#
_entry.id   aff0c4966a85ef2f787fa15d9317b78d
#
_cell.length_a   1.000
_cell.length_b   1.000
_cell.length_c   1.000
_cell.angle_alpha   90.00
_cell.angle_beta   90.00
_cell.angle_gamma   90.00
#
_symmetry.space_group_name_H-M   'P 1'
#
loop_
_entity.id
_entity.type
_entity.pdbx_description
1 polymer ?
#
loop_
_entity_poly.entity_id
_entity_poly.type
_entity_poly.pdbx_seq_one_letter_code
_entity_poly.pdbx_strand_id
1 'polypeptide(L)'
;MTSYLAQRLLLMIPTFIGITLIGFLIMRLAPGDPAELRAAGGLGAAGGAGISLEKRGAVDEAMAQWRAQYGLDKPLHVQYLVWLQNLFTLKFGDSFKDSQPVWDKIAERLSVTIKLNVWSILVVYLVAVPLGVYSATHANSSGDRITTVVAFGLFAVPLVWAATMAIVFTCGGDFYYLFPPGGVESLDFSEQWPIWKKIQDHAWHLFLPVVLLSYSGFAALSRYMRSSMLEVLGQDYVQVARAKGLEEKVVIFKHALRNSLIPQVT
;
A
#
# COMPACT_ATOMS: atom_id res chain seq x y z
N MET A 1 -30.47 10.86 2.05
CA MET A 1 -29.08 10.68 1.55
C MET A 1 -28.20 11.88 1.88
N THR A 2 -28.66 13.11 1.70
CA THR A 2 -27.91 14.34 2.01
C THR A 2 -27.48 14.45 3.47
N SER A 3 -28.37 14.14 4.42
CA SER A 3 -28.06 14.13 5.86
C SER A 3 -26.97 13.12 6.24
N TYR A 4 -26.96 11.94 5.65
CA TYR A 4 -25.95 10.92 5.86
C TYR A 4 -24.58 11.35 5.32
N LEU A 5 -24.53 11.93 4.12
CA LEU A 5 -23.31 12.48 3.54
C LEU A 5 -22.77 13.64 4.37
N ALA A 6 -23.65 14.57 4.79
CA ALA A 6 -23.25 15.68 5.63
C ALA A 6 -22.67 15.22 6.98
N GLN A 7 -23.30 14.24 7.62
CA GLN A 7 -22.80 13.68 8.87
C GLN A 7 -21.44 12.99 8.70
N ARG A 8 -21.25 12.22 7.63
CA ARG A 8 -19.94 11.60 7.33
C ARG A 8 -18.86 12.64 7.07
N LEU A 9 -19.14 13.67 6.27
CA LEU A 9 -18.19 14.77 6.02
C LEU A 9 -17.82 15.51 7.31
N LEU A 10 -18.80 15.80 8.18
CA LEU A 10 -18.53 16.42 9.48
C LEU A 10 -17.64 15.55 10.37
N LEU A 11 -17.83 14.23 10.38
CA LEU A 11 -16.99 13.31 11.14
C LEU A 11 -15.58 13.15 10.56
N MET A 12 -15.38 13.42 9.28
CA MET A 12 -14.03 13.41 8.67
C MET A 12 -13.14 14.55 9.21
N ILE A 13 -13.73 15.71 9.56
CA ILE A 13 -12.97 16.86 10.06
C ILE A 13 -12.20 16.54 11.36
N PRO A 14 -12.84 16.09 12.46
CA PRO A 14 -12.12 15.76 13.68
C PRO A 14 -11.13 14.60 13.48
N THR A 15 -11.47 13.62 12.64
CA THR A 15 -10.57 12.52 12.29
C THR A 15 -9.31 13.04 11.58
N PHE A 16 -9.49 13.92 10.59
CA PHE A 16 -8.38 14.54 9.86
C PHE A 16 -7.48 15.36 10.80
N ILE A 17 -8.08 16.20 11.66
CA ILE A 17 -7.34 16.97 12.66
C ILE A 17 -6.57 16.05 13.60
N GLY A 18 -7.19 14.98 14.09
CA GLY A 18 -6.54 14.00 14.96
C GLY A 18 -5.33 13.32 14.29
N ILE A 19 -5.48 12.84 13.08
CA ILE A 19 -4.41 12.17 12.33
C ILE A 19 -3.26 13.15 12.03
N THR A 20 -3.57 14.35 11.57
CA THR A 20 -2.54 15.37 11.25
C THR A 20 -1.82 15.87 12.49
N LEU A 21 -2.53 16.04 13.61
CA LEU A 21 -1.92 16.45 14.87
C LEU A 21 -0.99 15.37 15.42
N ILE A 22 -1.43 14.11 15.43
CA ILE A 22 -0.60 12.99 15.88
C ILE A 22 0.63 12.84 14.98
N GLY A 23 0.46 12.89 13.65
CA GLY A 23 1.57 12.82 12.70
C GLY A 23 2.57 13.96 12.90
N PHE A 24 2.10 15.19 13.10
CA PHE A 24 2.93 16.35 13.40
C PHE A 24 3.70 16.17 14.72
N LEU A 25 3.02 15.72 15.79
CA LEU A 25 3.65 15.49 17.08
C LEU A 25 4.71 14.39 17.02
N ILE A 26 4.45 13.28 16.33
CA ILE A 26 5.44 12.20 16.15
C ILE A 26 6.68 12.74 15.45
N MET A 27 6.52 13.53 14.38
CA MET A 27 7.66 14.13 13.69
C MET A 27 8.45 15.11 14.56
N ARG A 28 7.78 15.80 15.49
CA ARG A 28 8.41 16.79 16.36
C ARG A 28 9.04 16.19 17.62
N LEU A 29 8.48 15.11 18.13
CA LEU A 29 8.99 14.40 19.30
C LEU A 29 10.05 13.35 18.93
N ALA A 30 10.19 13.02 17.64
CA ALA A 30 11.25 12.14 17.19
C ALA A 30 12.62 12.70 17.57
N PRO A 31 13.50 11.89 18.17
CA PRO A 31 14.85 12.34 18.52
C PRO A 31 15.64 12.69 17.25
N GLY A 32 16.28 13.86 17.24
CA GLY A 32 17.06 14.40 16.13
C GLY A 32 16.51 15.72 15.60
N ASP A 33 17.33 16.76 15.63
CA ASP A 33 16.96 18.05 15.02
C ASP A 33 17.14 17.94 13.50
N PRO A 34 16.09 18.21 12.69
CA PRO A 34 16.21 18.21 11.23
C PRO A 34 17.32 19.12 10.70
N ALA A 35 17.61 20.21 11.41
CA ALA A 35 18.71 21.12 11.10
C ALA A 35 20.08 20.47 11.31
N GLU A 36 20.24 19.66 12.36
CA GLU A 36 21.47 18.90 12.61
C GLU A 36 21.70 17.81 11.56
N LEU A 37 20.63 17.10 11.16
CA LEU A 37 20.71 16.08 10.10
C LEU A 37 21.13 16.67 8.76
N ARG A 38 20.67 17.87 8.43
CA ARG A 38 21.08 18.56 7.21
C ARG A 38 22.50 19.11 7.29
N ALA A 39 22.89 19.68 8.42
CA ALA A 39 24.26 20.14 8.67
C ALA A 39 25.25 18.96 8.59
N ALA A 40 24.91 17.81 9.16
CA ALA A 40 25.71 16.60 9.07
C ALA A 40 25.77 16.04 7.64
N GLY A 41 24.70 16.09 6.88
CA GLY A 41 24.64 15.65 5.48
C GLY A 41 25.32 16.60 4.50
N GLY A 42 25.27 17.91 4.76
CA GLY A 42 25.90 18.95 3.93
C GLY A 42 27.41 19.09 4.14
N LEU A 43 27.92 18.69 5.29
CA LEU A 43 29.34 18.70 5.62
C LEU A 43 30.08 17.41 5.20
N GLY A 44 29.39 16.49 4.52
CA GLY A 44 29.92 15.17 4.18
C GLY A 44 30.24 14.40 5.45
N ALA A 45 30.08 13.09 5.48
CA ALA A 45 30.37 12.18 6.58
C ALA A 45 31.87 12.20 7.06
N ALA A 46 32.48 13.35 7.08
CA ALA A 46 33.79 13.63 7.69
C ALA A 46 33.58 13.60 9.20
N GLY A 47 33.81 12.42 9.75
CA GLY A 47 33.59 12.05 11.12
C GLY A 47 33.98 13.12 12.13
N GLY A 48 33.21 13.18 13.18
CA GLY A 48 33.19 14.12 14.28
C GLY A 48 34.47 14.27 15.14
N ALA A 49 35.63 14.29 14.55
CA ALA A 49 36.86 14.56 15.25
C ALA A 49 37.69 15.56 14.42
N GLY A 50 37.51 16.87 14.67
CA GLY A 50 38.40 17.89 14.11
C GLY A 50 37.76 19.10 13.44
N ILE A 51 36.48 19.40 13.68
CA ILE A 51 35.88 20.64 13.21
C ILE A 51 36.42 21.80 14.02
N SER A 52 37.15 22.73 13.36
CA SER A 52 37.70 23.95 13.97
C SER A 52 36.57 24.80 14.56
N LEU A 53 36.86 25.58 15.63
CA LEU A 53 35.85 26.42 16.30
C LEU A 53 35.14 27.39 15.32
N GLU A 54 35.90 27.92 14.32
CA GLU A 54 35.37 28.78 13.25
C GLU A 54 34.30 28.07 12.40
N LYS A 55 34.54 26.80 12.05
CA LYS A 55 33.54 25.98 11.30
C LYS A 55 32.29 25.65 12.14
N ARG A 56 32.43 25.50 13.45
CA ARG A 56 31.31 25.31 14.36
C ARG A 56 30.39 26.54 14.39
N GLY A 57 30.98 27.76 14.50
CA GLY A 57 30.19 28.99 14.46
C GLY A 57 29.41 29.17 13.17
N ALA A 58 30.00 28.91 12.02
CA ALA A 58 29.33 28.97 10.73
C ALA A 58 28.21 27.92 10.59
N VAL A 59 28.39 26.74 11.18
CA VAL A 59 27.35 25.71 11.23
C VAL A 59 26.17 26.12 12.12
N ASP A 60 26.46 26.69 13.31
CA ASP A 60 25.44 27.15 14.23
C ASP A 60 24.60 28.32 13.65
N GLU A 61 25.25 29.25 12.94
CA GLU A 61 24.57 30.32 12.22
C GLU A 61 23.69 29.78 11.08
N ALA A 62 24.21 28.84 10.29
CA ALA A 62 23.45 28.21 9.24
C ALA A 62 22.26 27.43 9.78
N MET A 63 22.42 26.73 10.92
CA MET A 63 21.32 26.05 11.60
C MET A 63 20.28 27.03 12.13
N ALA A 64 20.70 28.18 12.70
CA ALA A 64 19.78 29.20 13.21
C ALA A 64 18.95 29.82 12.06
N GLN A 65 19.59 30.16 10.95
CA GLN A 65 18.92 30.68 9.75
C GLN A 65 17.93 29.65 9.20
N TRP A 66 18.30 28.39 9.21
CA TRP A 66 17.45 27.30 8.75
C TRP A 66 16.22 27.10 9.66
N ARG A 67 16.43 27.10 10.99
CA ARG A 67 15.33 27.06 11.95
C ARG A 67 14.35 28.23 11.76
N ALA A 68 14.87 29.44 11.53
CA ALA A 68 14.04 30.62 11.26
C ALA A 68 13.28 30.48 9.92
N GLN A 69 13.92 30.00 8.87
CA GLN A 69 13.32 29.81 7.55
C GLN A 69 12.16 28.82 7.57
N TYR A 70 12.28 27.73 8.34
CA TYR A 70 11.22 26.72 8.47
C TYR A 70 10.30 26.97 9.69
N GLY A 71 10.49 28.10 10.38
CA GLY A 71 9.68 28.48 11.53
C GLY A 71 9.75 27.52 12.71
N LEU A 72 10.88 26.82 12.86
CA LEU A 72 11.13 25.86 13.94
C LEU A 72 11.34 26.53 15.29
N ASP A 73 11.59 27.82 15.29
CA ASP A 73 11.72 28.74 16.41
C ASP A 73 10.37 29.18 17.01
N LYS A 74 9.28 28.97 16.27
CA LYS A 74 7.94 29.41 16.67
C LYS A 74 7.28 28.39 17.64
N PRO A 75 6.27 28.84 18.41
CA PRO A 75 5.48 27.93 19.26
C PRO A 75 4.86 26.77 18.44
N LEU A 76 4.73 25.59 19.03
CA LEU A 76 4.27 24.36 18.37
C LEU A 76 2.93 24.53 17.62
N HIS A 77 1.99 25.28 18.19
CA HIS A 77 0.69 25.51 17.53
C HIS A 77 0.84 26.32 16.22
N VAL A 78 1.77 27.30 16.19
CA VAL A 78 2.06 28.06 14.96
C VAL A 78 2.76 27.19 13.93
N GLN A 79 3.70 26.37 14.36
CA GLN A 79 4.39 25.40 13.50
C GLN A 79 3.40 24.41 12.86
N TYR A 80 2.42 23.92 13.65
CA TYR A 80 1.37 23.04 13.16
C TYR A 80 0.50 23.71 12.09
N LEU A 81 0.08 24.94 12.32
CA LEU A 81 -0.74 25.67 11.35
C LEU A 81 0.01 25.94 10.03
N VAL A 82 1.27 26.33 10.12
CA VAL A 82 2.13 26.54 8.92
C VAL A 82 2.33 25.21 8.18
N TRP A 83 2.62 24.14 8.91
CA TRP A 83 2.77 22.80 8.33
C TRP A 83 1.47 22.34 7.66
N LEU A 84 0.32 22.55 8.31
CA LEU A 84 -0.99 22.20 7.76
C LEU A 84 -1.30 23.04 6.49
N GLN A 85 -0.97 24.32 6.48
CA GLN A 85 -1.11 25.17 5.29
C GLN A 85 -0.24 24.65 4.13
N ASN A 86 1.00 24.27 4.41
CA ASN A 86 1.91 23.71 3.41
C ASN A 86 1.40 22.36 2.87
N LEU A 87 0.80 21.53 3.73
CA LEU A 87 0.16 20.29 3.35
C LEU A 87 -0.99 20.54 2.35
N PHE A 88 -1.88 21.49 2.63
CA PHE A 88 -3.00 21.82 1.75
C PHE A 88 -2.58 22.49 0.44
N THR A 89 -1.48 23.24 0.46
CA THR A 89 -0.93 23.89 -0.73
C THR A 89 0.07 23.03 -1.50
N LEU A 90 0.27 21.77 -1.07
CA LEU A 90 1.22 20.80 -1.65
C LEU A 90 2.68 21.33 -1.69
N LYS A 91 3.02 22.26 -0.78
CA LYS A 91 4.36 22.82 -0.64
C LYS A 91 5.15 22.03 0.40
N PHE A 92 5.65 20.87 0.01
CA PHE A 92 6.39 19.97 0.90
C PHE A 92 7.86 20.37 1.11
N GLY A 93 8.36 21.33 0.33
CA GLY A 93 9.77 21.75 0.37
C GLY A 93 10.73 20.69 -0.18
N ASP A 94 11.99 20.80 0.23
CA ASP A 94 13.06 19.92 -0.22
C ASP A 94 13.39 18.86 0.84
N SER A 95 13.82 17.70 0.38
CA SER A 95 14.25 16.58 1.22
C SER A 95 15.53 16.94 1.99
N PHE A 96 15.54 16.67 3.29
CA PHE A 96 16.71 16.89 4.14
C PHE A 96 17.91 16.00 3.80
N LYS A 97 17.67 14.88 3.13
CA LYS A 97 18.71 13.89 2.81
C LYS A 97 19.51 14.25 1.56
N ASP A 98 18.85 14.74 0.53
CA ASP A 98 19.42 14.89 -0.83
C ASP A 98 19.04 16.19 -1.54
N SER A 99 18.36 17.10 -0.82
CA SER A 99 17.94 18.43 -1.33
C SER A 99 17.08 18.38 -2.61
N GLN A 100 16.45 17.26 -2.90
CA GLN A 100 15.50 17.13 -4.01
C GLN A 100 14.10 17.53 -3.57
N PRO A 101 13.26 18.10 -4.46
CA PRO A 101 11.87 18.41 -4.14
C PRO A 101 11.12 17.17 -3.65
N VAL A 102 10.50 17.27 -2.47
CA VAL A 102 9.77 16.14 -1.86
C VAL A 102 8.61 15.69 -2.74
N TRP A 103 7.96 16.63 -3.44
CA TRP A 103 6.85 16.31 -4.35
C TRP A 103 7.26 15.37 -5.47
N ASP A 104 8.40 15.59 -6.10
CA ASP A 104 8.89 14.77 -7.21
C ASP A 104 9.18 13.35 -6.74
N LYS A 105 9.77 13.22 -5.55
CA LYS A 105 10.00 11.91 -4.92
C LYS A 105 8.69 11.17 -4.60
N ILE A 106 7.69 11.90 -4.10
CA ILE A 106 6.36 11.32 -3.84
C ILE A 106 5.72 10.87 -5.14
N ALA A 107 5.73 11.71 -6.18
CA ALA A 107 5.10 11.40 -7.46
C ALA A 107 5.73 10.17 -8.13
N GLU A 108 7.07 10.08 -8.12
CA GLU A 108 7.81 8.92 -8.63
C GLU A 108 7.39 7.63 -7.91
N ARG A 109 7.43 7.64 -6.57
CA ARG A 109 7.12 6.46 -5.76
C ARG A 109 5.63 6.10 -5.78
N LEU A 110 4.76 7.12 -5.82
CA LEU A 110 3.33 6.94 -5.88
C LEU A 110 2.90 6.20 -7.16
N SER A 111 3.52 6.52 -8.29
CA SER A 111 3.26 5.84 -9.57
C SER A 111 3.49 4.33 -9.47
N VAL A 112 4.61 3.91 -8.88
CA VAL A 112 4.94 2.48 -8.67
C VAL A 112 3.97 1.84 -7.67
N THR A 113 3.70 2.53 -6.57
CA THR A 113 2.80 2.04 -5.52
C THR A 113 1.38 1.81 -6.04
N ILE A 114 0.85 2.75 -6.84
CA ILE A 114 -0.47 2.61 -7.46
C ILE A 114 -0.50 1.40 -8.41
N LYS A 115 0.50 1.25 -9.29
CA LYS A 115 0.59 0.09 -10.20
C LYS A 115 0.56 -1.23 -9.43
N LEU A 116 1.41 -1.38 -8.41
CA LEU A 116 1.48 -2.58 -7.59
C LEU A 116 0.14 -2.88 -6.89
N ASN A 117 -0.47 -1.87 -6.26
CA ASN A 117 -1.73 -2.06 -5.54
C ASN A 117 -2.89 -2.40 -6.46
N VAL A 118 -3.02 -1.72 -7.60
CA VAL A 118 -4.09 -2.00 -8.57
C VAL A 118 -3.99 -3.44 -9.06
N TRP A 119 -2.82 -3.89 -9.48
CA TRP A 119 -2.63 -5.26 -9.93
C TRP A 119 -2.83 -6.28 -8.81
N SER A 120 -2.35 -5.98 -7.59
CA SER A 120 -2.54 -6.87 -6.44
C SER A 120 -4.02 -7.02 -6.08
N ILE A 121 -4.78 -5.93 -6.06
CA ILE A 121 -6.22 -5.98 -5.81
C ILE A 121 -6.92 -6.79 -6.88
N LEU A 122 -6.61 -6.58 -8.17
CA LEU A 122 -7.19 -7.35 -9.26
C LEU A 122 -6.91 -8.85 -9.11
N VAL A 123 -5.68 -9.24 -8.79
CA VAL A 123 -5.29 -10.64 -8.57
C VAL A 123 -6.01 -11.21 -7.33
N VAL A 124 -6.12 -10.44 -6.24
CA VAL A 124 -6.86 -10.87 -5.05
C VAL A 124 -8.31 -11.20 -5.40
N TYR A 125 -9.01 -10.30 -6.08
CA TYR A 125 -10.41 -10.54 -6.45
C TYR A 125 -10.55 -11.68 -7.47
N LEU A 126 -9.67 -11.76 -8.45
CA LEU A 126 -9.68 -12.79 -9.49
C LEU A 126 -9.51 -14.21 -8.90
N VAL A 127 -8.76 -14.34 -7.83
CA VAL A 127 -8.49 -15.63 -7.16
C VAL A 127 -9.48 -15.88 -6.01
N ALA A 128 -9.66 -14.92 -5.11
CA ALA A 128 -10.43 -15.12 -3.89
C ALA A 128 -11.94 -15.25 -4.14
N VAL A 129 -12.50 -14.52 -5.12
CA VAL A 129 -13.93 -14.62 -5.42
C VAL A 129 -14.30 -16.00 -5.95
N PRO A 130 -13.65 -16.56 -7.00
CA PRO A 130 -13.94 -17.93 -7.44
C PRO A 130 -13.70 -18.97 -6.36
N LEU A 131 -12.64 -18.84 -5.56
CA LEU A 131 -12.37 -19.76 -4.45
C LEU A 131 -13.46 -19.71 -3.39
N GLY A 132 -13.94 -18.51 -3.02
CA GLY A 132 -15.01 -18.34 -2.06
C GLY A 132 -16.36 -18.89 -2.56
N VAL A 133 -16.69 -18.67 -3.84
CA VAL A 133 -17.87 -19.23 -4.49
C VAL A 133 -17.79 -20.75 -4.52
N TYR A 134 -16.64 -21.30 -4.93
CA TYR A 134 -16.41 -22.75 -4.93
C TYR A 134 -16.58 -23.36 -3.53
N SER A 135 -15.92 -22.78 -2.52
CA SER A 135 -16.03 -23.20 -1.13
C SER A 135 -17.45 -23.14 -0.58
N ALA A 136 -18.25 -22.13 -0.96
CA ALA A 136 -19.64 -22.02 -0.52
C ALA A 136 -20.56 -23.04 -1.19
N THR A 137 -20.39 -23.25 -2.50
CA THR A 137 -21.23 -24.19 -3.27
C THR A 137 -20.91 -25.66 -2.98
N HIS A 138 -19.68 -25.95 -2.49
CA HIS A 138 -19.22 -27.27 -2.09
C HIS A 138 -18.89 -27.31 -0.59
N ALA A 139 -19.70 -26.68 0.23
CA ALA A 139 -19.49 -26.56 1.67
C ALA A 139 -19.27 -27.93 2.33
N ASN A 140 -18.29 -28.01 3.24
CA ASN A 140 -17.86 -29.21 3.95
C ASN A 140 -17.22 -30.33 3.07
N SER A 141 -17.04 -30.11 1.78
CA SER A 141 -16.30 -31.01 0.90
C SER A 141 -14.81 -31.03 1.22
N SER A 142 -14.07 -32.01 0.69
CA SER A 142 -12.62 -32.04 0.78
C SER A 142 -11.97 -30.83 0.12
N GLY A 143 -12.55 -30.34 -1.01
CA GLY A 143 -12.06 -29.13 -1.69
C GLY A 143 -12.21 -27.88 -0.83
N ASP A 144 -13.35 -27.69 -0.15
CA ASP A 144 -13.55 -26.58 0.79
C ASP A 144 -12.55 -26.62 1.96
N ARG A 145 -12.29 -27.80 2.51
CA ARG A 145 -11.29 -27.97 3.59
C ARG A 145 -9.87 -27.64 3.11
N ILE A 146 -9.46 -28.16 1.95
CA ILE A 146 -8.13 -27.88 1.37
C ILE A 146 -7.97 -26.40 1.10
N THR A 147 -8.93 -25.76 0.44
CA THR A 147 -8.91 -24.32 0.17
C THR A 147 -8.75 -23.52 1.46
N THR A 148 -9.49 -23.90 2.51
CA THR A 148 -9.41 -23.25 3.82
C THR A 148 -8.04 -23.43 4.46
N VAL A 149 -7.50 -24.66 4.49
CA VAL A 149 -6.18 -24.94 5.08
C VAL A 149 -5.07 -24.20 4.34
N VAL A 150 -5.08 -24.24 3.00
CA VAL A 150 -4.09 -23.53 2.17
C VAL A 150 -4.18 -22.01 2.40
N ALA A 151 -5.39 -21.44 2.41
CA ALA A 151 -5.57 -20.02 2.66
C ALA A 151 -5.06 -19.60 4.04
N PHE A 152 -5.32 -20.39 5.09
CA PHE A 152 -4.77 -20.14 6.43
C PHE A 152 -3.26 -20.29 6.48
N GLY A 153 -2.71 -21.33 5.83
CA GLY A 153 -1.27 -21.52 5.74
C GLY A 153 -0.57 -20.33 5.09
N LEU A 154 -1.09 -19.84 3.97
CA LEU A 154 -0.57 -18.65 3.32
C LEU A 154 -0.68 -17.42 4.22
N PHE A 155 -1.82 -17.23 4.89
CA PHE A 155 -2.02 -16.09 5.79
C PHE A 155 -1.06 -16.09 7.00
N ALA A 156 -0.66 -17.26 7.47
CA ALA A 156 0.25 -17.40 8.61
C ALA A 156 1.69 -16.99 8.28
N VAL A 157 2.07 -16.98 6.99
CA VAL A 157 3.44 -16.64 6.56
C VAL A 157 3.61 -15.12 6.56
N PRO A 158 4.58 -14.55 7.31
CA PRO A 158 4.85 -13.11 7.29
C PRO A 158 5.31 -12.64 5.90
N LEU A 159 4.72 -11.55 5.39
CA LEU A 159 5.03 -11.02 4.05
C LEU A 159 6.52 -10.75 3.85
N VAL A 160 7.18 -10.14 4.84
CA VAL A 160 8.60 -9.81 4.76
C VAL A 160 9.45 -11.08 4.62
N TRP A 161 9.11 -12.12 5.38
CA TRP A 161 9.79 -13.41 5.28
C TRP A 161 9.58 -14.06 3.89
N ALA A 162 8.34 -14.10 3.43
CA ALA A 162 8.02 -14.64 2.11
C ALA A 162 8.73 -13.89 0.99
N ALA A 163 8.76 -12.55 1.06
CA ALA A 163 9.45 -11.71 0.09
C ALA A 163 10.98 -11.96 0.10
N THR A 164 11.59 -12.04 1.29
CA THR A 164 13.02 -12.34 1.43
C THR A 164 13.36 -13.71 0.83
N MET A 165 12.58 -14.73 1.18
CA MET A 165 12.78 -16.07 0.62
C MET A 165 12.60 -16.10 -0.90
N ALA A 166 11.57 -15.43 -1.41
CA ALA A 166 11.34 -15.33 -2.85
C ALA A 166 12.52 -14.67 -3.56
N ILE A 167 13.04 -13.56 -3.04
CA ILE A 167 14.22 -12.88 -3.62
C ILE A 167 15.43 -13.81 -3.61
N VAL A 168 15.74 -14.44 -2.48
CA VAL A 168 16.91 -15.32 -2.34
C VAL A 168 16.82 -16.51 -3.30
N PHE A 169 15.66 -17.14 -3.42
CA PHE A 169 15.51 -18.34 -4.22
C PHE A 169 15.23 -18.09 -5.71
N THR A 170 14.66 -16.94 -6.07
CA THR A 170 14.15 -16.74 -7.45
C THR A 170 14.70 -15.52 -8.17
N CYS A 171 15.42 -14.62 -7.50
CA CYS A 171 15.92 -13.38 -8.11
C CYS A 171 17.43 -13.35 -8.35
N GLY A 172 18.09 -14.49 -8.32
CA GLY A 172 19.54 -14.58 -8.50
C GLY A 172 20.25 -14.97 -7.21
N GLY A 173 21.57 -15.03 -7.26
CA GLY A 173 22.39 -15.57 -6.20
C GLY A 173 22.70 -17.05 -6.45
N ASP A 174 22.72 -17.87 -5.38
CA ASP A 174 23.19 -19.25 -5.45
C ASP A 174 22.15 -20.26 -6.00
N PHE A 175 20.88 -19.82 -6.22
CA PHE A 175 19.79 -20.74 -6.61
C PHE A 175 19.32 -20.48 -8.04
N TYR A 176 18.19 -19.77 -8.23
CA TYR A 176 17.57 -19.58 -9.53
C TYR A 176 17.45 -18.11 -9.89
N TYR A 177 17.67 -17.79 -11.16
CA TYR A 177 17.37 -16.47 -11.72
C TYR A 177 16.10 -16.55 -12.55
N LEU A 178 14.94 -16.47 -11.90
CA LEU A 178 13.63 -16.54 -12.53
C LEU A 178 13.01 -15.15 -12.70
N PHE A 179 13.18 -14.26 -11.70
CA PHE A 179 12.62 -12.92 -11.69
C PHE A 179 13.70 -11.86 -11.46
N PRO A 180 13.52 -10.64 -11.96
CA PRO A 180 14.45 -9.54 -11.69
C PRO A 180 14.43 -9.18 -10.20
N PRO A 181 15.59 -8.83 -9.60
CA PRO A 181 15.70 -8.53 -8.18
C PRO A 181 15.08 -7.19 -7.77
N GLY A 182 14.73 -6.34 -8.74
CA GLY A 182 14.14 -5.03 -8.49
C GLY A 182 13.88 -4.25 -9.77
N GLY A 183 13.36 -3.04 -9.62
CA GLY A 183 12.95 -2.21 -10.74
C GLY A 183 11.53 -2.51 -11.24
N VAL A 184 11.03 -1.68 -12.14
CA VAL A 184 9.74 -1.86 -12.82
C VAL A 184 9.92 -2.20 -14.30
N GLU A 185 11.16 -2.17 -14.77
CA GLU A 185 11.58 -2.42 -16.15
C GLU A 185 13.04 -2.86 -16.21
N SER A 186 13.42 -3.53 -17.26
CA SER A 186 14.79 -4.03 -17.49
C SER A 186 15.77 -2.90 -17.69
N LEU A 187 17.05 -3.14 -17.39
CA LEU A 187 18.14 -2.16 -17.61
C LEU A 187 18.33 -1.79 -19.08
N ASP A 188 17.97 -2.69 -19.99
CA ASP A 188 18.00 -2.51 -21.44
C ASP A 188 16.67 -2.04 -22.03
N PHE A 189 15.71 -1.63 -21.15
CA PHE A 189 14.41 -1.10 -21.59
C PHE A 189 14.60 0.06 -22.58
N SER A 190 13.87 0.03 -23.67
CA SER A 190 13.89 1.08 -24.69
C SER A 190 12.48 1.49 -25.09
N GLU A 191 12.28 2.79 -25.17
CA GLU A 191 11.04 3.38 -25.68
C GLU A 191 10.71 2.96 -27.14
N GLN A 192 11.72 2.51 -27.89
CA GLN A 192 11.57 2.02 -29.26
C GLN A 192 11.07 0.57 -29.35
N TRP A 193 10.98 -0.15 -28.22
CA TRP A 193 10.47 -1.51 -28.24
C TRP A 193 8.99 -1.55 -28.67
N PRO A 194 8.59 -2.61 -29.38
CA PRO A 194 7.19 -2.83 -29.68
C PRO A 194 6.39 -2.97 -28.39
N ILE A 195 5.14 -2.51 -28.42
CA ILE A 195 4.28 -2.40 -27.22
C ILE A 195 4.13 -3.72 -26.45
N TRP A 196 4.08 -4.84 -27.16
CA TRP A 196 3.98 -6.16 -26.54
C TRP A 196 5.21 -6.51 -25.69
N LYS A 197 6.41 -6.13 -26.15
CA LYS A 197 7.66 -6.36 -25.41
C LYS A 197 7.73 -5.49 -24.16
N LYS A 198 7.27 -4.24 -24.23
CA LYS A 198 7.15 -3.35 -23.08
C LYS A 198 6.18 -3.92 -22.03
N ILE A 199 5.01 -4.40 -22.47
CA ILE A 199 4.02 -5.03 -21.58
C ILE A 199 4.60 -6.29 -20.92
N GLN A 200 5.29 -7.13 -21.69
CA GLN A 200 5.91 -8.35 -21.15
C GLN A 200 6.98 -8.02 -20.12
N ASP A 201 7.84 -7.07 -20.38
CA ASP A 201 8.89 -6.63 -19.48
C ASP A 201 8.33 -6.11 -18.16
N HIS A 202 7.39 -5.17 -18.21
CA HIS A 202 6.72 -4.66 -17.02
C HIS A 202 5.95 -5.75 -16.25
N ALA A 203 5.26 -6.63 -16.96
CA ALA A 203 4.54 -7.73 -16.33
C ALA A 203 5.49 -8.67 -15.58
N TRP A 204 6.67 -8.94 -16.16
CA TRP A 204 7.68 -9.80 -15.54
C TRP A 204 8.27 -9.19 -14.27
N HIS A 205 8.56 -7.88 -14.28
CA HIS A 205 9.07 -7.16 -13.11
C HIS A 205 8.01 -7.01 -12.00
N LEU A 206 6.74 -6.85 -12.37
CA LEU A 206 5.66 -6.68 -11.41
C LEU A 206 5.11 -8.02 -10.89
N PHE A 207 5.37 -9.15 -11.56
CA PHE A 207 4.77 -10.44 -11.23
C PHE A 207 5.03 -10.86 -9.79
N LEU A 208 6.29 -10.96 -9.40
CA LEU A 208 6.67 -11.42 -8.06
C LEU A 208 6.15 -10.49 -6.95
N PRO A 209 6.35 -9.17 -7.01
CA PRO A 209 5.78 -8.24 -6.02
C PRO A 209 4.24 -8.30 -5.94
N VAL A 210 3.55 -8.39 -7.08
CA VAL A 210 2.09 -8.48 -7.12
C VAL A 210 1.60 -9.76 -6.46
N VAL A 211 2.20 -10.92 -6.76
CA VAL A 211 1.85 -12.19 -6.13
C VAL A 211 2.08 -12.14 -4.62
N LEU A 212 3.22 -11.61 -4.20
CA LEU A 212 3.56 -11.47 -2.77
C LEU A 212 2.63 -10.52 -2.03
N LEU A 213 2.22 -9.42 -2.62
CA LEU A 213 1.25 -8.51 -2.02
C LEU A 213 -0.17 -9.10 -1.98
N SER A 214 -0.49 -10.00 -2.90
CA SER A 214 -1.83 -10.56 -3.06
C SER A 214 -2.12 -11.74 -2.14
N TYR A 215 -1.13 -12.57 -1.81
CA TYR A 215 -1.40 -13.87 -1.19
C TYR A 215 -2.09 -13.78 0.18
N SER A 216 -1.76 -12.77 0.98
CA SER A 216 -2.42 -12.56 2.28
C SER A 216 -3.90 -12.17 2.13
N GLY A 217 -4.23 -11.46 1.05
CA GLY A 217 -5.59 -11.08 0.71
C GLY A 217 -6.47 -12.25 0.30
N PHE A 218 -5.89 -13.31 -0.28
CA PHE A 218 -6.66 -14.49 -0.70
C PHE A 218 -7.39 -15.14 0.46
N ALA A 219 -6.74 -15.32 1.60
CA ALA A 219 -7.33 -15.95 2.77
C ALA A 219 -8.49 -15.13 3.36
N ALA A 220 -8.29 -13.84 3.53
CA ALA A 220 -9.29 -12.96 4.10
C ALA A 220 -10.52 -12.87 3.19
N LEU A 221 -10.31 -12.52 1.91
CA LEU A 221 -11.38 -12.26 0.97
C LEU A 221 -12.13 -13.54 0.56
N SER A 222 -11.44 -14.67 0.36
CA SER A 222 -12.12 -15.93 0.01
C SER A 222 -13.02 -16.43 1.12
N ARG A 223 -12.62 -16.32 2.39
CA ARG A 223 -13.46 -16.67 3.55
C ARG A 223 -14.65 -15.75 3.68
N TYR A 224 -14.42 -14.45 3.51
CA TYR A 224 -15.51 -13.48 3.55
C TYR A 224 -16.52 -13.74 2.43
N MET A 225 -16.02 -14.02 1.22
CA MET A 225 -16.86 -14.40 0.08
C MET A 225 -17.63 -15.69 0.33
N ARG A 226 -16.98 -16.72 0.90
CA ARG A 226 -17.63 -17.97 1.29
C ARG A 226 -18.77 -17.73 2.28
N SER A 227 -18.55 -16.95 3.34
CA SER A 227 -19.56 -16.63 4.36
C SER A 227 -20.75 -15.88 3.76
N SER A 228 -20.47 -14.83 2.98
CA SER A 228 -21.50 -14.03 2.30
C SER A 228 -22.31 -14.87 1.29
N MET A 229 -21.63 -15.76 0.53
CA MET A 229 -22.32 -16.67 -0.39
C MET A 229 -23.21 -17.67 0.33
N LEU A 230 -22.77 -18.26 1.44
CA LEU A 230 -23.59 -19.21 2.23
C LEU A 230 -24.84 -18.52 2.80
N GLU A 231 -24.71 -17.31 3.28
CA GLU A 231 -25.83 -16.50 3.75
C GLU A 231 -26.85 -16.24 2.64
N VAL A 232 -26.35 -15.79 1.47
CA VAL A 232 -27.21 -15.47 0.33
C VAL A 232 -27.86 -16.72 -0.27
N LEU A 233 -27.16 -17.86 -0.35
CA LEU A 233 -27.70 -19.12 -0.85
C LEU A 233 -28.84 -19.67 0.01
N GLY A 234 -28.92 -19.28 1.29
CA GLY A 234 -30.00 -19.60 2.21
C GLY A 234 -31.26 -18.73 2.10
N GLN A 235 -31.19 -17.62 1.33
CA GLN A 235 -32.29 -16.67 1.21
C GLN A 235 -33.47 -17.22 0.38
N ASP A 236 -34.68 -16.82 0.73
CA ASP A 236 -35.94 -17.30 0.09
C ASP A 236 -35.95 -17.05 -1.41
N TYR A 237 -35.49 -15.90 -1.88
CA TYR A 237 -35.50 -15.60 -3.31
C TYR A 237 -34.60 -16.53 -4.14
N VAL A 238 -33.51 -17.06 -3.55
CA VAL A 238 -32.67 -18.05 -4.20
C VAL A 238 -33.37 -19.41 -4.25
N GLN A 239 -34.05 -19.80 -3.18
CA GLN A 239 -34.84 -21.02 -3.16
C GLN A 239 -36.02 -20.97 -4.15
N VAL A 240 -36.70 -19.83 -4.26
CA VAL A 240 -37.73 -19.59 -5.27
C VAL A 240 -37.18 -19.69 -6.69
N ALA A 241 -35.98 -19.19 -6.93
CA ALA A 241 -35.30 -19.30 -8.24
C ALA A 241 -35.06 -20.78 -8.61
N ARG A 242 -34.60 -21.60 -7.65
CA ARG A 242 -34.46 -23.06 -7.82
C ARG A 242 -35.81 -23.75 -8.05
N ALA A 243 -36.84 -23.41 -7.27
CA ALA A 243 -38.17 -23.97 -7.40
C ALA A 243 -38.82 -23.67 -8.78
N LYS A 244 -38.45 -22.55 -9.41
CA LYS A 244 -38.83 -22.19 -10.79
C LYS A 244 -38.08 -22.98 -11.86
N GLY A 245 -37.17 -23.88 -11.51
CA GLY A 245 -36.44 -24.73 -12.44
C GLY A 245 -35.28 -24.02 -13.13
N LEU A 246 -34.75 -22.91 -12.60
CA LEU A 246 -33.58 -22.26 -13.16
C LEU A 246 -32.32 -23.14 -13.00
N GLU A 247 -31.46 -23.14 -14.00
CA GLU A 247 -30.19 -23.85 -13.97
C GLU A 247 -29.32 -23.36 -12.78
N GLU A 248 -28.69 -24.27 -12.05
CA GLU A 248 -27.91 -23.98 -10.85
C GLU A 248 -26.82 -22.95 -11.09
N LYS A 249 -26.18 -22.96 -12.28
CA LYS A 249 -25.20 -21.93 -12.68
C LYS A 249 -25.82 -20.52 -12.71
N VAL A 250 -27.06 -20.40 -13.20
CA VAL A 250 -27.77 -19.12 -13.24
C VAL A 250 -28.11 -18.66 -11.82
N VAL A 251 -28.55 -19.59 -10.97
CA VAL A 251 -28.84 -19.32 -9.55
C VAL A 251 -27.59 -18.82 -8.83
N ILE A 252 -26.45 -19.50 -9.00
CA ILE A 252 -25.18 -19.13 -8.36
C ILE A 252 -24.66 -17.78 -8.89
N PHE A 253 -24.44 -17.65 -10.18
CA PHE A 253 -23.72 -16.49 -10.73
C PHE A 253 -24.59 -15.25 -10.90
N LYS A 254 -25.87 -15.39 -11.23
CA LYS A 254 -26.75 -14.25 -11.46
C LYS A 254 -27.51 -13.80 -10.20
N HIS A 255 -27.95 -14.74 -9.36
CA HIS A 255 -28.76 -14.42 -8.19
C HIS A 255 -27.96 -14.37 -6.90
N ALA A 256 -27.11 -15.36 -6.62
CA ALA A 256 -26.35 -15.40 -5.38
C ALA A 256 -25.10 -14.52 -5.41
N LEU A 257 -24.21 -14.70 -6.39
CA LEU A 257 -22.94 -13.98 -6.47
C LEU A 257 -23.12 -12.46 -6.50
N ARG A 258 -24.06 -11.96 -7.30
CA ARG A 258 -24.30 -10.52 -7.40
C ARG A 258 -24.62 -9.88 -6.04
N ASN A 259 -25.43 -10.54 -5.22
CA ASN A 259 -25.83 -10.02 -3.92
C ASN A 259 -24.76 -10.23 -2.85
N SER A 260 -24.00 -11.32 -2.93
CA SER A 260 -22.89 -11.60 -2.00
C SER A 260 -21.67 -10.72 -2.21
N LEU A 261 -21.51 -10.06 -3.38
CA LEU A 261 -20.44 -9.10 -3.64
C LEU A 261 -20.70 -7.72 -2.99
N ILE A 262 -21.94 -7.36 -2.69
CA ILE A 262 -22.30 -6.03 -2.16
C ILE A 262 -21.51 -5.71 -0.88
N PRO A 263 -21.45 -6.58 0.15
CA PRO A 263 -20.70 -6.29 1.36
C PRO A 263 -19.19 -6.27 1.18
N GLN A 264 -18.65 -6.71 0.04
CA GLN A 264 -17.22 -6.74 -0.26
C GLN A 264 -16.75 -5.47 -0.95
N VAL A 265 -17.67 -4.71 -1.54
CA VAL A 265 -17.36 -3.46 -2.25
C VAL A 265 -17.66 -2.25 -1.37
N THR A 266 -18.44 -2.43 -0.31
CA THR A 266 -18.78 -1.41 0.69
C THR A 266 -17.88 -1.47 1.92
#